data_20e5f6f67af1ecb5735967d603ed2f09
#
_entry.id   20e5f6f67af1ecb5735967d603ed2f09
#
_cell.length_a   1.000
_cell.length_b   1.000
_cell.length_c   1.000
_cell.angle_alpha   90.00
_cell.angle_beta   90.00
_cell.angle_gamma   90.00
#
_symmetry.space_group_name_H-M   'P 1'
#
loop_
_entity.id
_entity.type
_entity.pdbx_description
1 polymer ?
#
loop_
_entity_poly.entity_id
_entity_poly.type
_entity_poly.pdbx_seq_one_letter_code
_entity_poly.pdbx_strand_id
1 'polypeptide(L)'
;ELEQIREGARHHIATYATIPSLYRDGMTDRDLQIEIEREMRRRGSIGIFRCFGSAMEIYMGSLLTGDNAGAPSPYDFALGGAGSQALPLGSNGTPLREGQAVMIDMAGNYGVYCTDMTRTYSIGRLSDEAYRLHELSLEIHRQVMQKAAPGTSCADLYNESLRIVEEAGAGPYFMGTELQAQFVGHGLGLQINELPVLMGRSKDTLQPGMIIAFEPKFVLPHIGAVGIENTYLVTETGIENLTPAPEEIIDLTQR
;
A
#
# COMPACT_ATOMS: atom_id res chain seq x y z
N GLU A 1 -12.47 -19.78 -3.73
CA GLU A 1 -11.37 -18.84 -3.46
C GLU A 1 -11.86 -17.39 -3.51
N LEU A 2 -12.38 -16.89 -4.65
CA LEU A 2 -12.78 -15.49 -4.83
C LEU A 2 -13.78 -14.98 -3.77
N GLU A 3 -14.74 -15.81 -3.33
CA GLU A 3 -15.68 -15.39 -2.29
C GLU A 3 -14.97 -15.13 -0.94
N GLN A 4 -13.96 -15.92 -0.60
CA GLN A 4 -13.16 -15.70 0.59
C GLN A 4 -12.31 -14.44 0.50
N ILE A 5 -11.76 -14.14 -0.68
CA ILE A 5 -11.00 -12.90 -0.89
C ILE A 5 -11.92 -11.68 -0.78
N ARG A 6 -13.12 -11.73 -1.38
CA ARG A 6 -14.12 -10.67 -1.26
C ARG A 6 -14.58 -10.45 0.17
N GLU A 7 -14.75 -11.53 0.94
CA GLU A 7 -15.08 -11.43 2.38
C GLU A 7 -13.92 -10.76 3.15
N GLY A 8 -12.67 -11.19 2.89
CA GLY A 8 -11.48 -10.55 3.46
C GLY A 8 -11.42 -9.06 3.11
N ALA A 9 -11.67 -8.70 1.86
CA ALA A 9 -11.70 -7.31 1.41
C ALA A 9 -12.78 -6.47 2.13
N ARG A 10 -13.98 -7.03 2.36
CA ARG A 10 -15.03 -6.34 3.15
C ARG A 10 -14.57 -6.03 4.57
N HIS A 11 -13.92 -6.98 5.26
CA HIS A 11 -13.36 -6.76 6.58
C HIS A 11 -12.22 -5.74 6.56
N HIS A 12 -11.38 -5.78 5.55
CA HIS A 12 -10.26 -4.85 5.36
C HIS A 12 -10.78 -3.41 5.19
N ILE A 13 -11.67 -3.17 4.25
CA ILE A 13 -12.33 -1.87 4.01
C ILE A 13 -13.02 -1.37 5.30
N ALA A 14 -13.77 -2.25 5.98
CA ALA A 14 -14.45 -1.90 7.21
C ALA A 14 -13.49 -1.52 8.35
N THR A 15 -12.27 -2.08 8.39
CA THR A 15 -11.23 -1.65 9.31
C THR A 15 -10.74 -0.24 8.99
N TYR A 16 -10.41 0.02 7.72
CA TYR A 16 -9.90 1.34 7.30
C TYR A 16 -10.92 2.46 7.55
N ALA A 17 -12.20 2.18 7.40
CA ALA A 17 -13.27 3.13 7.74
C ALA A 17 -13.27 3.56 9.22
N THR A 18 -12.65 2.79 10.12
CA THR A 18 -12.57 3.13 11.55
C THR A 18 -11.34 3.94 11.91
N ILE A 19 -10.31 4.00 11.06
CA ILE A 19 -9.01 4.62 11.36
C ILE A 19 -9.14 6.06 11.87
N PRO A 20 -9.95 6.96 11.27
CA PRO A 20 -10.11 8.31 11.79
C PRO A 20 -10.56 8.37 13.26
N SER A 21 -11.34 7.37 13.71
CA SER A 21 -11.81 7.28 15.09
C SER A 21 -10.79 6.68 16.08
N LEU A 22 -9.74 6.05 15.55
CA LEU A 22 -8.68 5.44 16.38
C LEU A 22 -7.58 6.43 16.73
N TYR A 23 -7.36 7.44 15.90
CA TYR A 23 -6.35 8.46 16.14
C TYR A 23 -6.65 9.29 17.40
N ARG A 24 -5.60 9.66 18.13
CA ARG A 24 -5.62 10.62 19.25
C ARG A 24 -4.38 11.48 19.20
N ASP A 25 -4.51 12.73 19.58
CA ASP A 25 -3.40 13.65 19.66
C ASP A 25 -2.27 13.10 20.55
N GLY A 26 -1.04 13.25 20.09
CA GLY A 26 0.15 12.77 20.79
C GLY A 26 0.53 11.32 20.55
N MET A 27 -0.22 10.58 19.71
CA MET A 27 0.18 9.24 19.30
C MET A 27 1.47 9.25 18.47
N THR A 28 2.22 8.16 18.58
CA THR A 28 3.26 7.77 17.61
C THR A 28 2.66 6.93 16.49
N ASP A 29 3.44 6.73 15.43
CA ASP A 29 3.11 5.79 14.35
C ASP A 29 2.80 4.39 14.88
N ARG A 30 3.57 3.91 15.86
CA ARG A 30 3.37 2.61 16.49
C ARG A 30 2.09 2.54 17.33
N ASP A 31 1.75 3.60 18.07
CA ASP A 31 0.53 3.63 18.86
C ASP A 31 -0.71 3.50 17.95
N LEU A 32 -0.74 4.25 16.86
CA LEU A 32 -1.85 4.16 15.90
C LEU A 32 -1.87 2.80 15.18
N GLN A 33 -0.71 2.26 14.80
CA GLN A 33 -0.62 0.93 14.19
C GLN A 33 -1.20 -0.14 15.11
N ILE A 34 -0.86 -0.13 16.40
CA ILE A 34 -1.40 -1.09 17.39
C ILE A 34 -2.93 -1.00 17.47
N GLU A 35 -3.50 0.20 17.45
CA GLU A 35 -4.96 0.36 17.47
C GLU A 35 -5.63 -0.19 16.20
N ILE A 36 -5.01 0.03 15.03
CA ILE A 36 -5.48 -0.54 13.75
C ILE A 36 -5.39 -2.06 13.79
N GLU A 37 -4.26 -2.63 14.19
CA GLU A 37 -4.06 -4.07 14.33
C GLU A 37 -5.07 -4.70 15.31
N ARG A 38 -5.35 -4.02 16.42
CA ARG A 38 -6.37 -4.44 17.35
C ARG A 38 -7.75 -4.53 16.70
N GLU A 39 -8.12 -3.53 15.88
CA GLU A 39 -9.40 -3.54 15.17
C GLU A 39 -9.44 -4.64 14.10
N MET A 40 -8.36 -4.83 13.36
CA MET A 40 -8.22 -5.94 12.41
C MET A 40 -8.41 -7.30 13.10
N ARG A 41 -7.76 -7.50 14.25
CA ARG A 41 -7.89 -8.72 15.06
C ARG A 41 -9.32 -8.95 15.56
N ARG A 42 -10.02 -7.90 15.97
CA ARG A 42 -11.44 -7.98 16.37
C ARG A 42 -12.35 -8.41 15.22
N ARG A 43 -11.98 -8.10 13.99
CA ARG A 43 -12.70 -8.50 12.76
C ARG A 43 -12.28 -9.87 12.25
N GLY A 44 -11.37 -10.55 12.94
CA GLY A 44 -10.98 -11.92 12.61
C GLY A 44 -9.66 -12.08 11.88
N SER A 45 -8.87 -11.00 11.70
CA SER A 45 -7.51 -11.13 11.14
C SER A 45 -6.64 -12.03 12.04
N ILE A 46 -5.79 -12.85 11.44
CA ILE A 46 -4.85 -13.70 12.19
C ILE A 46 -3.65 -12.93 12.76
N GLY A 47 -3.42 -11.68 12.33
CA GLY A 47 -2.42 -10.78 12.91
C GLY A 47 -1.02 -10.86 12.33
N ILE A 48 -0.83 -11.65 11.28
CA ILE A 48 0.41 -11.80 10.54
C ILE A 48 0.11 -11.96 9.05
N PHE A 49 1.12 -11.80 8.21
CA PHE A 49 1.08 -12.25 6.82
C PHE A 49 2.34 -13.04 6.45
N ARG A 50 2.26 -13.79 5.35
CA ARG A 50 3.37 -14.55 4.80
C ARG A 50 3.98 -13.83 3.62
N CYS A 51 5.32 -13.80 3.58
CA CYS A 51 6.09 -13.23 2.48
C CYS A 51 6.63 -14.32 1.57
N PHE A 52 6.54 -14.07 0.26
CA PHE A 52 7.07 -14.95 -0.76
C PHE A 52 8.60 -15.09 -0.65
N GLY A 53 9.10 -16.30 -0.83
CA GLY A 53 10.53 -16.62 -0.97
C GLY A 53 11.35 -16.63 0.32
N SER A 54 10.96 -15.88 1.34
CA SER A 54 11.69 -15.79 2.61
C SER A 54 11.21 -16.79 3.65
N ALA A 55 10.07 -17.42 3.45
CA ALA A 55 9.36 -18.24 4.44
C ALA A 55 9.12 -17.48 5.76
N MET A 56 8.99 -16.16 5.68
CA MET A 56 8.76 -15.28 6.83
C MET A 56 7.27 -15.07 7.07
N GLU A 57 6.93 -14.97 8.34
CA GLU A 57 5.66 -14.44 8.81
C GLU A 57 5.97 -13.18 9.61
N ILE A 58 5.33 -12.07 9.26
CA ILE A 58 5.57 -10.78 9.90
C ILE A 58 4.26 -10.12 10.32
N TYR A 59 4.33 -8.92 10.88
CA TYR A 59 3.17 -8.14 11.31
C TYR A 59 2.19 -7.90 10.16
N MET A 60 1.04 -7.30 10.50
CA MET A 60 -0.05 -7.04 9.55
C MET A 60 0.28 -5.97 8.51
N GLY A 61 1.39 -5.24 8.59
CA GLY A 61 1.80 -4.25 7.60
C GLY A 61 2.64 -3.11 8.18
N SER A 62 2.66 -2.00 7.46
CA SER A 62 3.44 -0.81 7.76
C SER A 62 2.56 0.40 8.01
N LEU A 63 2.93 1.21 9.01
CA LEU A 63 2.45 2.57 9.15
C LEU A 63 3.67 3.49 9.12
N LEU A 64 3.70 4.40 8.16
CA LEU A 64 4.84 5.26 7.88
C LEU A 64 4.45 6.73 7.96
N THR A 65 5.29 7.54 8.63
CA THR A 65 5.12 9.00 8.70
C THR A 65 6.46 9.71 8.70
N GLY A 66 6.49 10.95 8.22
CA GLY A 66 7.69 11.78 8.21
C GLY A 66 8.89 11.07 7.58
N ASP A 67 10.07 11.29 8.13
CA ASP A 67 11.33 10.73 7.60
C ASP A 67 11.42 9.20 7.71
N ASN A 68 10.62 8.58 8.59
CA ASN A 68 10.57 7.11 8.67
C ASN A 68 10.08 6.47 7.36
N ALA A 69 9.26 7.18 6.57
CA ALA A 69 8.82 6.70 5.26
C ALA A 69 9.97 6.62 4.23
N GLY A 70 10.98 7.46 4.37
CA GLY A 70 12.18 7.48 3.51
C GLY A 70 13.28 6.52 3.95
N ALA A 71 13.17 5.91 5.13
CA ALA A 71 14.19 4.98 5.62
C ALA A 71 14.28 3.75 4.69
N PRO A 72 15.47 3.37 4.21
CA PRO A 72 15.62 2.23 3.33
C PRO A 72 15.15 0.94 4.00
N SER A 73 14.29 0.18 3.33
CA SER A 73 13.91 -1.15 3.79
C SER A 73 14.87 -2.20 3.22
N PRO A 74 15.35 -3.17 4.02
CA PRO A 74 16.10 -4.32 3.50
C PRO A 74 15.21 -5.33 2.78
N TYR A 75 13.90 -5.16 2.85
CA TYR A 75 12.91 -6.06 2.24
C TYR A 75 12.36 -5.44 0.96
N ASP A 76 12.29 -6.21 -0.10
CA ASP A 76 11.76 -5.80 -1.40
C ASP A 76 10.23 -5.77 -1.48
N PHE A 77 9.54 -6.17 -0.42
CA PHE A 77 8.09 -6.13 -0.28
C PHE A 77 7.57 -4.98 0.61
N ALA A 78 8.42 -4.04 0.98
CA ALA A 78 8.03 -2.93 1.85
C ALA A 78 8.64 -1.60 1.42
N LEU A 79 7.83 -0.55 1.44
CA LEU A 79 8.21 0.83 1.05
C LEU A 79 8.99 1.50 2.17
N GLY A 80 9.80 1.09 2.89
CA GLY A 80 10.53 1.84 3.91
C GLY A 80 10.13 1.47 5.33
N GLY A 81 10.58 2.29 6.27
CA GLY A 81 10.34 2.09 7.69
C GLY A 81 11.50 1.42 8.41
N ALA A 82 12.06 2.12 9.39
CA ALA A 82 13.18 1.62 10.20
C ALA A 82 12.75 0.52 11.19
N GLY A 83 11.45 0.46 11.53
CA GLY A 83 10.89 -0.57 12.40
C GLY A 83 11.62 -0.72 13.73
N SER A 84 11.96 -1.95 14.07
CA SER A 84 12.75 -2.31 15.24
C SER A 84 14.02 -3.07 14.87
N GLN A 85 14.93 -3.26 15.81
CA GLN A 85 16.13 -4.08 15.57
C GLN A 85 15.83 -5.53 15.20
N ALA A 86 14.71 -6.07 15.69
CA ALA A 86 14.30 -7.44 15.38
C ALA A 86 13.62 -7.55 14.00
N LEU A 87 12.93 -6.50 13.58
CA LEU A 87 12.25 -6.41 12.29
C LEU A 87 12.33 -4.96 11.78
N PRO A 88 13.30 -4.64 10.91
CA PRO A 88 13.49 -3.28 10.37
C PRO A 88 12.46 -2.99 9.26
N LEU A 89 11.18 -2.89 9.65
CA LEU A 89 10.03 -2.68 8.80
C LEU A 89 8.98 -1.85 9.54
N GLY A 90 8.38 -0.87 8.87
CA GLY A 90 7.22 -0.15 9.34
C GLY A 90 7.51 0.86 10.45
N SER A 91 6.55 1.01 11.37
CA SER A 91 6.59 2.02 12.43
C SER A 91 7.75 1.82 13.41
N ASN A 92 8.34 2.91 13.87
CA ASN A 92 9.53 2.91 14.73
C ASN A 92 9.34 3.71 16.04
N GLY A 93 8.15 4.25 16.28
CA GLY A 93 7.83 5.15 17.40
C GLY A 93 7.97 6.63 17.05
N THR A 94 7.97 6.99 15.75
CA THR A 94 7.96 8.38 15.32
C THR A 94 6.65 9.06 15.75
N PRO A 95 6.70 10.22 16.46
CA PRO A 95 5.50 10.98 16.79
C PRO A 95 4.78 11.48 15.54
N LEU A 96 3.46 11.33 15.51
CA LEU A 96 2.61 11.89 14.46
C LEU A 96 2.54 13.43 14.66
N ARG A 97 2.89 14.19 13.62
CA ARG A 97 3.05 15.65 13.71
C ARG A 97 2.27 16.36 12.62
N GLU A 98 1.86 17.58 12.92
CA GLU A 98 1.23 18.51 11.98
C GLU A 98 2.06 18.62 10.68
N GLY A 99 1.37 18.58 9.54
CA GLY A 99 1.97 18.67 8.21
C GLY A 99 2.57 17.36 7.68
N GLN A 100 2.42 16.25 8.41
CA GLN A 100 2.93 14.95 7.98
C GLN A 100 1.84 14.03 7.43
N ALA A 101 2.19 13.29 6.39
CA ALA A 101 1.40 12.19 5.88
C ALA A 101 1.55 10.96 6.80
N VAL A 102 0.47 10.21 6.93
CA VAL A 102 0.41 8.93 7.62
C VAL A 102 -0.05 7.90 6.59
N MET A 103 0.90 7.22 5.97
CA MET A 103 0.60 6.13 5.05
C MET A 103 0.36 4.86 5.85
N ILE A 104 -0.75 4.22 5.63
CA ILE A 104 -1.14 2.97 6.27
C ILE A 104 -1.29 1.91 5.18
N ASP A 105 -0.44 0.90 5.27
CA ASP A 105 -0.26 -0.16 4.30
C ASP A 105 -0.34 -1.50 5.06
N MET A 106 -1.50 -2.14 5.02
CA MET A 106 -1.78 -3.30 5.84
C MET A 106 -2.24 -4.49 4.98
N ALA A 107 -1.72 -5.65 5.28
CA ALA A 107 -2.20 -6.92 4.72
C ALA A 107 -3.51 -7.36 5.41
N GLY A 108 -4.55 -7.55 4.64
CA GLY A 108 -5.83 -8.11 5.12
C GLY A 108 -5.78 -9.63 5.14
N ASN A 109 -5.55 -10.24 6.29
CA ASN A 109 -5.52 -11.69 6.46
C ASN A 109 -6.65 -12.15 7.38
N TYR A 110 -7.87 -12.19 6.85
CA TYR A 110 -9.10 -12.54 7.58
C TYR A 110 -9.59 -13.98 7.30
N GLY A 111 -8.87 -14.70 6.46
CA GLY A 111 -9.19 -16.05 6.06
C GLY A 111 -7.94 -16.78 5.57
N VAL A 112 -8.10 -17.59 4.54
CA VAL A 112 -6.99 -18.34 3.92
C VAL A 112 -6.17 -17.43 2.99
N TYR A 113 -6.84 -16.48 2.33
CA TYR A 113 -6.26 -15.60 1.32
C TYR A 113 -6.07 -14.19 1.85
N CYS A 114 -5.01 -13.53 1.36
CA CYS A 114 -4.67 -12.15 1.68
C CYS A 114 -5.42 -11.16 0.76
N THR A 115 -5.59 -9.94 1.28
CA THR A 115 -5.84 -8.72 0.51
C THR A 115 -4.78 -7.70 0.90
N ASP A 116 -4.46 -6.76 0.01
CA ASP A 116 -3.53 -5.68 0.28
C ASP A 116 -4.17 -4.33 0.00
N MET A 117 -3.91 -3.36 0.86
CA MET A 117 -4.51 -2.03 0.70
C MET A 117 -3.72 -0.96 1.43
N THR A 118 -3.29 0.05 0.70
CA THR A 118 -2.73 1.27 1.27
C THR A 118 -3.70 2.44 1.16
N ARG A 119 -3.79 3.25 2.21
CA ARG A 119 -4.43 4.57 2.21
C ARG A 119 -3.54 5.61 2.90
N THR A 120 -3.64 6.83 2.42
CA THR A 120 -2.95 7.98 3.00
C THR A 120 -3.89 8.81 3.85
N TYR A 121 -3.43 9.11 5.04
CA TYR A 121 -4.05 10.07 5.97
C TYR A 121 -3.08 11.22 6.21
N SER A 122 -3.53 12.27 6.91
CA SER A 122 -2.67 13.38 7.31
C SER A 122 -2.92 13.79 8.76
N ILE A 123 -1.92 14.45 9.35
CA ILE A 123 -2.07 15.20 10.57
C ILE A 123 -2.13 16.68 10.16
N GLY A 124 -3.34 17.24 10.12
CA GLY A 124 -3.57 18.56 9.55
C GLY A 124 -3.32 18.63 8.04
N ARG A 125 -3.05 19.84 7.55
CA ARG A 125 -2.84 20.08 6.10
C ARG A 125 -1.42 19.72 5.68
N LEU A 126 -1.30 18.95 4.59
CA LEU A 126 -0.02 18.66 3.93
C LEU A 126 0.40 19.82 3.01
N SER A 127 1.63 19.73 2.48
CA SER A 127 2.08 20.59 1.40
C SER A 127 1.29 20.34 0.11
N ASP A 128 1.20 21.37 -0.74
CA ASP A 128 0.53 21.25 -2.03
C ASP A 128 1.21 20.19 -2.92
N GLU A 129 2.52 20.02 -2.78
CA GLU A 129 3.28 18.98 -3.48
C GLU A 129 2.87 17.57 -3.03
N ALA A 130 2.61 17.34 -1.74
CA ALA A 130 2.14 16.04 -1.26
C ALA A 130 0.76 15.70 -1.84
N TYR A 131 -0.16 16.66 -1.88
CA TYR A 131 -1.46 16.48 -2.54
C TYR A 131 -1.29 16.22 -4.04
N ARG A 132 -0.44 16.97 -4.73
CA ARG A 132 -0.16 16.76 -6.17
C ARG A 132 0.35 15.36 -6.45
N LEU A 133 1.29 14.84 -5.64
CA LEU A 133 1.84 13.50 -5.82
C LEU A 133 0.83 12.41 -5.44
N HIS A 134 -0.03 12.65 -4.47
CA HIS A 134 -1.13 11.74 -4.17
C HIS A 134 -2.11 11.64 -5.36
N GLU A 135 -2.53 12.78 -5.93
CA GLU A 135 -3.36 12.81 -7.12
C GLU A 135 -2.68 12.12 -8.32
N LEU A 136 -1.35 12.24 -8.44
CA LEU A 136 -0.60 11.52 -9.46
C LEU A 136 -0.68 10.00 -9.26
N SER A 137 -0.63 9.51 -8.01
CA SER A 137 -0.87 8.09 -7.71
C SER A 137 -2.26 7.64 -8.18
N LEU A 138 -3.30 8.42 -7.90
CA LEU A 138 -4.67 8.14 -8.37
C LEU A 138 -4.75 8.13 -9.90
N GLU A 139 -4.06 9.07 -10.57
CA GLU A 139 -4.01 9.14 -12.03
C GLU A 139 -3.31 7.89 -12.62
N ILE A 140 -2.20 7.45 -12.01
CA ILE A 140 -1.50 6.23 -12.43
C ILE A 140 -2.44 5.03 -12.29
N HIS A 141 -3.15 4.90 -11.15
CA HIS A 141 -4.15 3.84 -10.98
C HIS A 141 -5.20 3.88 -12.10
N ARG A 142 -5.76 5.03 -12.38
CA ARG A 142 -6.79 5.19 -13.42
C ARG A 142 -6.27 4.80 -14.80
N GLN A 143 -5.14 5.34 -15.24
CA GLN A 143 -4.61 5.11 -16.59
C GLN A 143 -4.08 3.70 -16.79
N VAL A 144 -3.32 3.17 -15.82
CA VAL A 144 -2.67 1.87 -15.94
C VAL A 144 -3.70 0.75 -15.80
N MET A 145 -4.62 0.86 -14.84
CA MET A 145 -5.65 -0.17 -14.63
C MET A 145 -6.69 -0.23 -15.75
N GLN A 146 -6.93 0.87 -16.49
CA GLN A 146 -7.73 0.83 -17.72
C GLN A 146 -7.10 -0.03 -18.83
N LYS A 147 -5.80 -0.22 -18.82
CA LYS A 147 -5.06 -1.04 -19.79
C LYS A 147 -4.90 -2.49 -19.32
N ALA A 148 -5.15 -2.75 -18.04
CA ALA A 148 -5.00 -4.08 -17.45
C ALA A 148 -6.16 -4.99 -17.88
N ALA A 149 -5.83 -6.06 -18.58
CA ALA A 149 -6.76 -7.09 -19.08
C ALA A 149 -6.01 -8.41 -19.26
N PRO A 150 -6.69 -9.53 -19.43
CA PRO A 150 -6.03 -10.78 -19.80
C PRO A 150 -5.10 -10.63 -21.00
N GLY A 151 -3.87 -11.13 -20.87
CA GLY A 151 -2.82 -11.02 -21.88
C GLY A 151 -1.96 -9.74 -21.80
N THR A 152 -2.32 -8.76 -20.98
CA THR A 152 -1.49 -7.56 -20.78
C THR A 152 -0.19 -7.95 -20.09
N SER A 153 0.94 -7.46 -20.62
CA SER A 153 2.27 -7.67 -20.05
C SER A 153 2.43 -6.92 -18.71
N CYS A 154 2.91 -7.61 -17.68
CA CYS A 154 3.23 -6.99 -16.40
C CYS A 154 4.34 -5.94 -16.53
N ALA A 155 5.29 -6.13 -17.44
CA ALA A 155 6.32 -5.15 -17.73
C ALA A 155 5.74 -3.89 -18.40
N ASP A 156 4.74 -4.02 -19.27
CA ASP A 156 4.11 -2.87 -19.93
C ASP A 156 3.32 -2.01 -18.92
N LEU A 157 2.65 -2.61 -17.95
CA LEU A 157 1.98 -1.88 -16.87
C LEU A 157 2.98 -1.09 -16.00
N TYR A 158 4.11 -1.70 -15.67
CA TYR A 158 5.20 -1.02 -14.97
C TYR A 158 5.77 0.15 -15.79
N ASN A 159 6.10 -0.08 -17.07
CA ASN A 159 6.66 0.94 -17.93
C ASN A 159 5.70 2.10 -18.18
N GLU A 160 4.40 1.82 -18.27
CA GLU A 160 3.38 2.88 -18.38
C GLU A 160 3.33 3.73 -17.09
N SER A 161 3.43 3.09 -15.91
CA SER A 161 3.53 3.82 -14.64
C SER A 161 4.75 4.76 -14.64
N LEU A 162 5.93 4.26 -15.05
CA LEU A 162 7.15 5.06 -15.14
C LEU A 162 7.00 6.22 -16.13
N ARG A 163 6.39 6.00 -17.30
CA ARG A 163 6.15 7.07 -18.29
C ARG A 163 5.34 8.22 -17.68
N ILE A 164 4.26 7.91 -16.96
CA ILE A 164 3.42 8.93 -16.31
C ILE A 164 4.22 9.69 -15.24
N VAL A 165 5.02 8.97 -14.44
CA VAL A 165 5.88 9.56 -13.40
C VAL A 165 6.94 10.49 -14.00
N GLU A 166 7.58 10.09 -15.11
CA GLU A 166 8.58 10.89 -15.80
C GLU A 166 7.98 12.15 -16.41
N GLU A 167 6.83 12.04 -17.06
CA GLU A 167 6.10 13.20 -17.63
C GLU A 167 5.69 14.21 -16.56
N ALA A 168 5.39 13.75 -15.35
CA ALA A 168 5.06 14.60 -14.21
C ALA A 168 6.28 15.13 -13.44
N GLY A 169 7.51 14.75 -13.84
CA GLY A 169 8.75 15.12 -13.14
C GLY A 169 8.86 14.57 -11.72
N ALA A 170 8.16 13.47 -11.41
CA ALA A 170 8.03 12.92 -10.06
C ALA A 170 9.01 11.77 -9.74
N GLY A 171 9.89 11.42 -10.67
CA GLY A 171 10.85 10.32 -10.53
C GLY A 171 11.63 10.28 -9.21
N PRO A 172 12.16 11.41 -8.70
CA PRO A 172 12.91 11.41 -7.44
C PRO A 172 12.13 10.96 -6.19
N TYR A 173 10.81 10.96 -6.24
CA TYR A 173 9.94 10.59 -5.13
C TYR A 173 9.29 9.21 -5.29
N PHE A 174 9.38 8.63 -6.50
CA PHE A 174 8.61 7.45 -6.86
C PHE A 174 9.15 6.19 -6.20
N MET A 175 8.30 5.46 -5.47
CA MET A 175 8.58 4.19 -4.80
C MET A 175 9.80 4.23 -3.87
N GLY A 176 10.04 5.37 -3.22
CA GLY A 176 11.17 5.56 -2.29
C GLY A 176 12.03 6.78 -2.66
N THR A 177 13.03 7.07 -1.84
CA THR A 177 14.00 8.15 -2.05
C THR A 177 15.41 7.61 -2.21
N GLU A 178 16.07 7.17 -1.12
CA GLU A 178 17.43 6.63 -1.16
C GLU A 178 17.49 5.26 -1.84
N LEU A 179 16.48 4.44 -1.62
CA LEU A 179 16.29 3.13 -2.24
C LEU A 179 14.88 3.06 -2.81
N GLN A 180 14.79 3.07 -4.14
CA GLN A 180 13.51 3.00 -4.86
C GLN A 180 13.19 1.56 -5.22
N ALA A 181 11.98 1.11 -4.88
CA ALA A 181 11.48 -0.20 -5.31
C ALA A 181 11.33 -0.23 -6.85
N GLN A 182 11.71 -1.35 -7.44
CA GLN A 182 11.73 -1.54 -8.90
C GLN A 182 10.50 -2.29 -9.41
N PHE A 183 9.37 -2.15 -8.73
CA PHE A 183 8.07 -2.71 -9.09
C PHE A 183 6.97 -1.74 -8.66
N VAL A 184 5.75 -1.95 -9.14
CA VAL A 184 4.56 -1.14 -8.80
C VAL A 184 3.37 -2.00 -8.42
N GLY A 185 3.58 -3.30 -8.25
CA GLY A 185 2.54 -4.23 -7.87
C GLY A 185 3.00 -5.68 -7.97
N HIS A 186 2.21 -6.56 -7.40
CA HIS A 186 2.51 -7.99 -7.30
C HIS A 186 1.24 -8.83 -7.25
N GLY A 187 1.36 -10.13 -7.53
CA GLY A 187 0.32 -11.09 -7.22
C GLY A 187 0.18 -11.28 -5.71
N LEU A 188 -0.99 -11.67 -5.28
CA LEU A 188 -1.24 -12.07 -3.91
C LEU A 188 -2.27 -13.19 -3.84
N GLY A 189 -2.23 -13.95 -2.76
CA GLY A 189 -3.10 -15.10 -2.55
C GLY A 189 -2.90 -15.69 -1.16
N LEU A 190 -2.18 -16.80 -1.09
CA LEU A 190 -1.79 -17.42 0.19
C LEU A 190 -0.68 -16.64 0.89
N GLN A 191 0.12 -15.91 0.11
CA GLN A 191 1.16 -15.01 0.58
C GLN A 191 0.82 -13.59 0.15
N ILE A 192 1.37 -12.59 0.84
CA ILE A 192 1.06 -11.20 0.53
C ILE A 192 1.67 -10.77 -0.81
N ASN A 193 2.83 -11.30 -1.16
CA ASN A 193 3.50 -11.06 -2.43
C ASN A 193 3.81 -12.37 -3.15
N GLU A 194 3.15 -12.58 -4.27
CA GLU A 194 3.29 -13.75 -5.15
C GLU A 194 3.58 -13.29 -6.59
N LEU A 195 3.82 -14.25 -7.49
CA LEU A 195 3.86 -13.94 -8.92
C LEU A 195 2.42 -13.70 -9.45
N PRO A 196 2.27 -12.83 -10.47
CA PRO A 196 3.32 -12.10 -11.18
C PRO A 196 3.78 -10.84 -10.43
N VAL A 197 4.99 -10.35 -10.75
CA VAL A 197 5.44 -9.03 -10.27
C VAL A 197 5.36 -8.03 -11.43
N LEU A 198 4.76 -6.86 -11.18
CA LEU A 198 4.65 -5.75 -12.13
C LEU A 198 5.94 -4.93 -12.08
N MET A 199 6.94 -5.38 -12.84
CA MET A 199 8.29 -4.79 -12.91
C MET A 199 8.82 -4.85 -14.34
N GLY A 200 9.79 -3.99 -14.67
CA GLY A 200 10.30 -3.84 -16.04
C GLY A 200 10.92 -5.09 -16.65
N ARG A 201 11.39 -6.04 -15.84
CA ARG A 201 11.96 -7.32 -16.30
C ARG A 201 11.00 -8.50 -16.26
N SER A 202 9.74 -8.28 -15.88
CA SER A 202 8.74 -9.34 -15.84
C SER A 202 8.49 -9.92 -17.24
N LYS A 203 8.31 -11.23 -17.30
CA LYS A 203 7.93 -11.96 -18.53
C LYS A 203 6.49 -12.44 -18.46
N ASP A 204 5.82 -12.16 -17.36
CA ASP A 204 4.47 -12.61 -17.10
C ASP A 204 3.45 -11.71 -17.79
N THR A 205 2.30 -12.30 -18.07
CA THR A 205 1.09 -11.59 -18.53
C THR A 205 -0.05 -11.87 -17.58
N LEU A 206 -0.96 -10.92 -17.45
CA LEU A 206 -2.16 -11.08 -16.64
C LEU A 206 -3.03 -12.20 -17.21
N GLN A 207 -3.56 -13.07 -16.34
CA GLN A 207 -4.47 -14.14 -16.69
C GLN A 207 -5.77 -14.01 -15.90
N PRO A 208 -6.91 -14.42 -16.45
CA PRO A 208 -8.17 -14.44 -15.69
C PRO A 208 -8.03 -15.23 -14.39
N GLY A 209 -8.60 -14.72 -13.32
CA GLY A 209 -8.55 -15.31 -11.98
C GLY A 209 -7.33 -14.91 -11.16
N MET A 210 -6.33 -14.24 -11.72
CA MET A 210 -5.24 -13.65 -10.93
C MET A 210 -5.76 -12.55 -10.03
N ILE A 211 -5.20 -12.48 -8.81
CA ILE A 211 -5.38 -11.37 -7.88
C ILE A 211 -4.05 -10.62 -7.84
N ILE A 212 -4.10 -9.31 -8.01
CA ILE A 212 -2.92 -8.44 -7.98
C ILE A 212 -3.13 -7.25 -7.04
N ALA A 213 -2.08 -6.84 -6.36
CA ALA A 213 -1.96 -5.54 -5.74
C ALA A 213 -1.33 -4.57 -6.74
N PHE A 214 -1.78 -3.31 -6.73
CA PHE A 214 -1.17 -2.24 -7.52
C PHE A 214 -1.02 -1.00 -6.64
N GLU A 215 0.22 -0.47 -6.55
CA GLU A 215 0.65 0.35 -5.42
C GLU A 215 1.60 1.52 -5.74
N PRO A 216 1.39 2.31 -6.80
CA PRO A 216 2.26 3.44 -7.09
C PRO A 216 2.22 4.48 -5.97
N LYS A 217 3.34 4.65 -5.26
CA LYS A 217 3.48 5.51 -4.08
C LYS A 217 4.61 6.52 -4.28
N PHE A 218 4.57 7.63 -3.54
CA PHE A 218 5.60 8.68 -3.56
C PHE A 218 6.04 9.01 -2.14
N VAL A 219 7.36 9.16 -1.94
CA VAL A 219 7.96 9.48 -0.65
C VAL A 219 8.56 10.88 -0.71
N LEU A 220 8.09 11.76 0.20
CA LEU A 220 8.57 13.13 0.31
C LEU A 220 9.38 13.28 1.61
N PRO A 221 10.61 13.83 1.55
CA PRO A 221 11.39 14.13 2.75
C PRO A 221 10.59 14.97 3.74
N HIS A 222 10.68 14.65 5.03
CA HIS A 222 10.05 15.30 6.17
C HIS A 222 8.51 15.22 6.23
N ILE A 223 7.85 14.81 5.14
CA ILE A 223 6.38 14.72 5.06
C ILE A 223 5.93 13.27 5.25
N GLY A 224 6.54 12.34 4.56
CA GLY A 224 6.14 10.94 4.57
C GLY A 224 5.81 10.39 3.19
N ALA A 225 5.08 9.29 3.14
CA ALA A 225 4.64 8.67 1.90
C ALA A 225 3.18 8.99 1.59
N VAL A 226 2.89 9.20 0.29
CA VAL A 226 1.53 9.42 -0.24
C VAL A 226 1.27 8.50 -1.42
N GLY A 227 0.02 8.21 -1.67
CA GLY A 227 -0.46 7.31 -2.71
C GLY A 227 -1.42 6.28 -2.14
N ILE A 228 -1.85 5.38 -2.98
CA ILE A 228 -2.78 4.31 -2.63
C ILE A 228 -2.32 2.96 -3.17
N GLU A 229 -2.96 1.93 -2.64
CA GLU A 229 -2.89 0.58 -3.14
C GLU A 229 -4.26 -0.05 -3.10
N ASN A 230 -4.56 -0.84 -4.12
CA ASN A 230 -5.77 -1.63 -4.19
C ASN A 230 -5.46 -3.06 -4.62
N THR A 231 -6.25 -3.99 -4.10
CA THR A 231 -6.32 -5.37 -4.60
C THR A 231 -7.29 -5.45 -5.77
N TYR A 232 -6.86 -6.02 -6.88
CA TYR A 232 -7.64 -6.21 -8.10
C TYR A 232 -7.77 -7.67 -8.48
N LEU A 233 -8.94 -8.05 -8.99
CA LEU A 233 -9.18 -9.31 -9.68
C LEU A 233 -9.04 -9.10 -11.19
N VAL A 234 -8.23 -9.90 -11.85
CA VAL A 234 -8.24 -10.00 -13.31
C VAL A 234 -9.45 -10.85 -13.74
N THR A 235 -10.41 -10.21 -14.38
CA THR A 235 -11.63 -10.86 -14.91
C THR A 235 -11.40 -11.39 -16.31
N GLU A 236 -12.39 -11.98 -16.95
CA GLU A 236 -12.30 -12.44 -18.36
C GLU A 236 -12.09 -11.30 -19.37
N THR A 237 -12.46 -10.05 -19.02
CA THR A 237 -12.47 -8.91 -19.94
C THR A 237 -11.75 -7.67 -19.47
N GLY A 238 -11.22 -7.64 -18.24
CA GLY A 238 -10.57 -6.48 -17.63
C GLY A 238 -10.22 -6.76 -16.19
N ILE A 239 -10.38 -5.77 -15.32
CA ILE A 239 -10.10 -5.91 -13.89
C ILE A 239 -11.28 -5.39 -13.04
N GLU A 240 -11.38 -5.91 -11.82
CA GLU A 240 -12.33 -5.49 -10.78
C GLU A 240 -11.55 -5.05 -9.54
N ASN A 241 -11.80 -3.84 -9.02
CA ASN A 241 -11.25 -3.42 -7.74
C ASN A 241 -11.99 -4.13 -6.59
N LEU A 242 -11.27 -4.92 -5.80
CA LEU A 242 -11.82 -5.65 -4.65
C LEU A 242 -11.77 -4.85 -3.35
N THR A 243 -10.97 -3.76 -3.29
CA THR A 243 -10.80 -2.91 -2.11
C THR A 243 -11.21 -1.45 -2.37
N PRO A 244 -12.45 -1.19 -2.85
CA PRO A 244 -12.93 0.15 -3.21
C PRO A 244 -13.25 1.00 -1.96
N ALA A 245 -12.25 1.29 -1.13
CA ALA A 245 -12.33 2.25 -0.03
C ALA A 245 -12.07 3.68 -0.54
N PRO A 246 -12.51 4.74 0.20
CA PRO A 246 -12.16 6.12 -0.12
C PRO A 246 -10.67 6.29 -0.39
N GLU A 247 -10.33 7.06 -1.43
CA GLU A 247 -8.95 7.17 -1.94
C GLU A 247 -8.33 8.55 -1.67
N GLU A 248 -9.14 9.53 -1.25
CA GLU A 248 -8.68 10.86 -0.86
C GLU A 248 -7.87 10.83 0.46
N ILE A 249 -6.96 11.80 0.63
CA ILE A 249 -6.25 11.99 1.90
C ILE A 249 -7.24 12.48 2.96
N ILE A 250 -7.36 11.73 4.05
CA ILE A 250 -8.24 12.06 5.18
C ILE A 250 -7.41 12.66 6.31
N ASP A 251 -7.76 13.89 6.74
CA ASP A 251 -7.14 14.55 7.88
C ASP A 251 -7.68 13.95 9.19
N LEU A 252 -6.80 13.29 9.95
CA LEU A 252 -7.14 12.62 11.22
C LEU A 252 -7.48 13.61 12.36
N THR A 253 -7.14 14.89 12.20
CA THR A 253 -7.42 15.92 13.21
C THR A 253 -8.82 16.51 13.09
N GLN A 254 -9.48 16.33 11.95
CA GLN A 254 -10.87 16.79 11.73
C GLN A 254 -11.84 15.72 12.24
N ARG A 255 -12.52 16.02 13.34
CA ARG A 255 -13.55 15.19 13.98
C ARG A 255 -14.95 15.69 13.64
#